data_150c1fa8e68784ad5164c2621e125d19
#
_entry.id   150c1fa8e68784ad5164c2621e125d19
#
_cell.length_a   1.000
_cell.length_b   1.000
_cell.length_c   1.000
_cell.angle_alpha   90.00
_cell.angle_beta   90.00
_cell.angle_gamma   90.00
#
_symmetry.space_group_name_H-M   'P 1'
#
loop_
_entity.id
_entity.type
_entity.pdbx_description
1 polymer ?
#
loop_
_entity_poly.entity_id
_entity_poly.type
_entity_poly.pdbx_seq_one_letter_code
_entity_poly.pdbx_strand_id
1 'polypeptide(L)'
;CAALGGEDGLRVCRLLGLRRQHTGLPPKVTPSRFSPVEDSPEADLPRTPTLPHSLTPEDAAFLRRVMPQLQRVRAARTPPTPAPCILSEDCALAAAVFALCGRRLGESRYIQAAQRAVGYLAALSPALPPSYSPVSALNAQLTCGAGAALALALLTLGQAEELHTYRESGLRLLGAALHAFTTPDGLPMHTPQDAAAFFPRIPAIWDSELPSPAALLLHALALADACRPQAGYKDAALVLWQAAAPYARQQPLACAGLIDAAHFTLSESREAPPRPQ
;
A
#
# COMPACT_ATOMS: atom_id res chain seq x y z
N CYS A 1 -20.72 -21.82 -2.97
CA CYS A 1 -21.32 -23.13 -2.64
C CYS A 1 -21.91 -23.83 -3.88
N ALA A 2 -22.73 -23.14 -4.69
CA ALA A 2 -23.36 -23.76 -5.89
C ALA A 2 -22.35 -24.37 -6.89
N ALA A 3 -21.15 -23.83 -6.99
CA ALA A 3 -20.11 -24.28 -7.91
C ALA A 3 -19.51 -25.66 -7.61
N LEU A 4 -19.56 -26.09 -6.35
CA LEU A 4 -18.99 -27.37 -5.89
C LEU A 4 -20.05 -28.34 -5.43
N GLY A 5 -21.29 -27.87 -5.16
CA GLY A 5 -22.38 -28.66 -4.60
C GLY A 5 -22.18 -29.04 -3.12
N GLY A 6 -23.27 -29.46 -2.44
CA GLY A 6 -23.32 -30.11 -1.15
C GLY A 6 -22.22 -29.81 -0.12
N GLU A 7 -21.61 -30.85 0.39
CA GLU A 7 -20.60 -30.79 1.48
C GLU A 7 -19.31 -30.07 1.10
N ASP A 8 -18.80 -30.26 -0.12
CA ASP A 8 -17.57 -29.59 -0.58
C ASP A 8 -17.77 -28.07 -0.62
N GLY A 9 -18.94 -27.59 -1.03
CA GLY A 9 -19.27 -26.17 -1.01
C GLY A 9 -19.32 -25.60 0.41
N LEU A 10 -19.90 -26.32 1.36
CA LEU A 10 -19.96 -25.90 2.76
C LEU A 10 -18.55 -25.92 3.43
N ARG A 11 -17.73 -26.93 3.11
CA ARG A 11 -16.35 -27.01 3.59
C ARG A 11 -15.51 -25.82 3.11
N VAL A 12 -15.61 -25.45 1.81
CA VAL A 12 -14.93 -24.25 1.28
C VAL A 12 -15.42 -22.99 1.98
N CYS A 13 -16.73 -22.82 2.17
CA CYS A 13 -17.23 -21.64 2.86
C CYS A 13 -16.68 -21.50 4.29
N ARG A 14 -16.60 -22.61 5.02
CA ARG A 14 -15.99 -22.63 6.37
C ARG A 14 -14.50 -22.29 6.33
N LEU A 15 -13.74 -22.92 5.45
CA LEU A 15 -12.28 -22.72 5.34
C LEU A 15 -11.91 -21.30 4.89
N LEU A 16 -12.71 -20.68 4.04
CA LEU A 16 -12.47 -19.33 3.52
C LEU A 16 -13.21 -18.24 4.30
N GLY A 17 -13.93 -18.58 5.38
CA GLY A 17 -14.69 -17.63 6.19
C GLY A 17 -15.85 -16.98 5.42
N LEU A 18 -16.37 -17.63 4.38
CA LEU A 18 -17.45 -17.09 3.56
C LEU A 18 -18.79 -17.29 4.25
N ARG A 19 -19.56 -16.22 4.46
CA ARG A 19 -20.93 -16.27 5.01
C ARG A 19 -21.95 -16.10 3.90
N ARG A 20 -23.09 -16.80 4.02
CA ARG A 20 -24.26 -16.58 3.18
C ARG A 20 -25.03 -15.38 3.72
N GLN A 21 -25.09 -14.29 2.99
CA GLN A 21 -26.00 -13.21 3.35
C GLN A 21 -27.40 -13.56 2.85
N HIS A 22 -28.34 -13.70 3.76
CA HIS A 22 -29.78 -13.84 3.49
C HIS A 22 -30.41 -12.45 3.25
N THR A 23 -29.99 -11.77 2.23
CA THR A 23 -30.68 -10.58 1.74
C THR A 23 -31.21 -10.95 0.35
N GLY A 24 -32.50 -10.72 0.07
CA GLY A 24 -33.14 -10.99 -1.24
C GLY A 24 -32.54 -10.17 -2.40
N LEU A 25 -31.37 -9.58 -2.21
CA LEU A 25 -30.51 -8.97 -3.22
C LEU A 25 -29.44 -9.98 -3.66
N PRO A 26 -29.01 -9.96 -4.93
CA PRO A 26 -27.89 -10.77 -5.38
C PRO A 26 -26.70 -10.53 -4.47
N PRO A 27 -25.95 -11.57 -4.08
CA PRO A 27 -24.93 -11.48 -3.05
C PRO A 27 -23.89 -10.43 -3.44
N LYS A 28 -23.96 -9.25 -2.84
CA LYS A 28 -22.83 -8.35 -2.77
C LYS A 28 -21.82 -9.02 -1.85
N VAL A 29 -20.79 -9.61 -2.42
CA VAL A 29 -19.62 -10.05 -1.66
C VAL A 29 -18.88 -8.80 -1.25
N THR A 30 -19.33 -8.20 -0.17
CA THR A 30 -18.54 -7.21 0.56
C THR A 30 -17.65 -7.99 1.51
N PRO A 31 -16.33 -7.85 1.48
CA PRO A 31 -15.50 -8.30 2.58
C PRO A 31 -15.79 -7.37 3.77
N SER A 32 -16.81 -7.71 4.57
CA SER A 32 -17.15 -6.92 5.74
C SER A 32 -16.16 -7.23 6.85
N ARG A 33 -15.08 -6.47 6.92
CA ARG A 33 -14.23 -6.43 8.10
C ARG A 33 -14.83 -5.62 9.25
N PHE A 34 -15.87 -4.82 8.98
CA PHE A 34 -16.48 -3.93 9.96
C PHE A 34 -17.99 -3.80 9.70
N SER A 35 -18.79 -4.64 10.32
CA SER A 35 -20.21 -4.35 10.58
C SER A 35 -20.55 -4.83 11.99
N PRO A 36 -21.18 -4.00 12.83
CA PRO A 36 -21.73 -4.47 14.09
C PRO A 36 -22.79 -5.53 13.81
N VAL A 37 -22.68 -6.66 14.49
CA VAL A 37 -23.60 -7.79 14.37
C VAL A 37 -24.84 -7.46 15.18
N GLU A 38 -25.97 -7.23 14.53
CA GLU A 38 -27.26 -7.36 15.17
C GLU A 38 -27.58 -8.84 15.40
N ASP A 39 -28.12 -9.14 16.57
CA ASP A 39 -28.40 -10.48 17.09
C ASP A 39 -29.39 -11.24 16.17
N SER A 40 -28.90 -12.27 15.51
CA SER A 40 -29.72 -13.30 14.85
C SER A 40 -29.43 -14.67 15.49
N PRO A 41 -30.45 -15.49 15.76
CA PRO A 41 -30.32 -16.72 16.55
C PRO A 41 -29.73 -17.92 15.78
N GLU A 42 -28.90 -17.75 14.77
CA GLU A 42 -28.13 -18.82 14.14
C GLU A 42 -26.74 -18.93 14.78
N ALA A 43 -26.73 -19.52 15.97
CA ALA A 43 -25.68 -19.43 16.98
C ALA A 43 -24.47 -20.36 16.81
N ASP A 44 -24.27 -21.06 15.69
CA ASP A 44 -23.25 -22.11 15.61
C ASP A 44 -22.08 -21.88 14.63
N LEU A 45 -21.95 -20.67 14.07
CA LEU A 45 -20.75 -20.31 13.31
C LEU A 45 -19.89 -19.35 14.13
N PRO A 46 -18.57 -19.57 14.25
CA PRO A 46 -17.70 -18.71 15.03
C PRO A 46 -17.84 -17.25 14.57
N ARG A 47 -18.09 -16.35 15.53
CA ARG A 47 -18.42 -14.92 15.32
C ARG A 47 -17.30 -14.08 14.72
N THR A 48 -16.12 -14.62 14.60
CA THR A 48 -14.97 -14.02 13.91
C THR A 48 -14.49 -14.98 12.84
N PRO A 49 -14.22 -14.51 11.60
CA PRO A 49 -13.49 -15.32 10.65
C PRO A 49 -12.03 -15.37 11.15
N THR A 50 -11.76 -16.24 12.09
CA THR A 50 -10.40 -16.71 12.29
C THR A 50 -10.08 -17.51 11.05
N LEU A 51 -9.35 -16.89 10.11
CA LEU A 51 -8.56 -17.68 9.19
C LEU A 51 -7.77 -18.62 10.09
N PRO A 52 -7.91 -19.96 9.94
CA PRO A 52 -7.12 -20.87 10.73
C PRO A 52 -5.67 -20.47 10.54
N HIS A 53 -4.97 -20.18 11.64
CA HIS A 53 -3.55 -19.78 11.61
C HIS A 53 -2.67 -20.82 10.92
N SER A 54 -3.18 -22.04 10.72
CA SER A 54 -2.61 -23.08 9.88
C SER A 54 -3.73 -23.97 9.31
N LEU A 55 -3.78 -24.08 8.00
CA LEU A 55 -4.59 -25.11 7.34
C LEU A 55 -4.01 -26.47 7.69
N THR A 56 -4.87 -27.44 8.03
CA THR A 56 -4.41 -28.83 8.14
C THR A 56 -3.87 -29.30 6.77
N PRO A 57 -2.95 -30.26 6.72
CA PRO A 57 -2.49 -30.84 5.45
C PRO A 57 -3.66 -31.36 4.59
N GLU A 58 -4.71 -31.89 5.21
CA GLU A 58 -5.91 -32.36 4.55
C GLU A 58 -6.72 -31.22 3.95
N ASP A 59 -6.91 -30.09 4.67
CA ASP A 59 -7.63 -28.93 4.15
C ASP A 59 -6.85 -28.24 3.03
N ALA A 60 -5.53 -28.20 3.13
CA ALA A 60 -4.67 -27.70 2.07
C ALA A 60 -4.76 -28.57 0.80
N ALA A 61 -4.77 -29.88 0.94
CA ALA A 61 -4.97 -30.81 -0.17
C ALA A 61 -6.37 -30.66 -0.79
N PHE A 62 -7.41 -30.55 0.05
CA PHE A 62 -8.77 -30.30 -0.38
C PHE A 62 -8.88 -28.98 -1.17
N LEU A 63 -8.37 -27.87 -0.66
CA LEU A 63 -8.39 -26.58 -1.36
C LEU A 63 -7.64 -26.65 -2.68
N ARG A 64 -6.47 -27.27 -2.74
CA ARG A 64 -5.73 -27.46 -4.00
C ARG A 64 -6.56 -28.22 -5.05
N ARG A 65 -7.33 -29.22 -4.62
CA ARG A 65 -8.22 -30.00 -5.51
C ARG A 65 -9.37 -29.17 -6.06
N VAL A 66 -10.03 -28.37 -5.23
CA VAL A 66 -11.26 -27.66 -5.63
C VAL A 66 -11.02 -26.26 -6.23
N MET A 67 -9.87 -25.66 -5.95
CA MET A 67 -9.54 -24.30 -6.42
C MET A 67 -9.61 -24.14 -7.95
N PRO A 68 -9.11 -25.07 -8.78
CA PRO A 68 -9.23 -24.94 -10.23
C PRO A 68 -10.69 -24.89 -10.72
N GLN A 69 -11.61 -25.62 -10.06
CA GLN A 69 -13.03 -25.58 -10.40
C GLN A 69 -13.65 -24.22 -10.03
N LEU A 70 -13.32 -23.70 -8.85
CA LEU A 70 -13.77 -22.37 -8.43
C LEU A 70 -13.25 -21.27 -9.35
N GLN A 71 -12.00 -21.36 -9.77
CA GLN A 71 -11.39 -20.41 -10.73
C GLN A 71 -12.10 -20.46 -12.10
N ARG A 72 -12.42 -21.66 -12.62
CA ARG A 72 -13.20 -21.79 -13.87
C ARG A 72 -14.58 -21.14 -13.77
N VAL A 73 -15.30 -21.40 -12.68
CA VAL A 73 -16.63 -20.79 -12.46
C VAL A 73 -16.51 -19.27 -12.31
N ARG A 74 -15.47 -18.78 -11.64
CA ARG A 74 -15.21 -17.34 -11.55
C ARG A 74 -14.88 -16.73 -12.91
N ALA A 75 -14.05 -17.39 -13.71
CA ALA A 75 -13.66 -16.91 -15.03
C ALA A 75 -14.84 -16.85 -16.02
N ALA A 76 -15.85 -17.72 -15.83
CA ALA A 76 -17.07 -17.72 -16.65
C ALA A 76 -18.06 -16.60 -16.27
N ARG A 77 -17.84 -15.89 -15.16
CA ARG A 77 -18.70 -14.75 -14.79
C ARG A 77 -18.32 -13.52 -15.61
N THR A 78 -19.32 -12.69 -15.95
CA THR A 78 -19.05 -11.37 -16.52
C THR A 78 -18.22 -10.56 -15.51
N PRO A 79 -16.98 -10.17 -15.84
CA PRO A 79 -16.17 -9.34 -14.94
C PRO A 79 -16.79 -7.94 -14.84
N PRO A 80 -16.64 -7.24 -13.71
CA PRO A 80 -16.96 -5.83 -13.65
C PRO A 80 -16.09 -5.07 -14.66
N THR A 81 -16.66 -4.05 -15.28
CA THR A 81 -15.89 -3.18 -16.19
C THR A 81 -14.82 -2.45 -15.38
N PRO A 82 -13.52 -2.63 -15.69
CA PRO A 82 -12.48 -1.89 -15.00
C PRO A 82 -12.63 -0.39 -15.26
N ALA A 83 -12.44 0.43 -14.24
CA ALA A 83 -12.30 1.86 -14.44
C ALA A 83 -11.03 2.11 -15.28
N PRO A 84 -11.10 2.89 -16.37
CA PRO A 84 -9.95 3.15 -17.24
C PRO A 84 -9.04 4.22 -16.62
N CYS A 85 -8.64 4.03 -15.37
CA CYS A 85 -7.75 4.96 -14.67
C CYS A 85 -6.67 4.19 -13.91
N ILE A 86 -5.50 4.81 -13.82
CA ILE A 86 -4.38 4.33 -13.01
C ILE A 86 -4.20 5.34 -11.89
N LEU A 87 -4.27 4.86 -10.65
CA LEU A 87 -3.94 5.65 -9.47
C LEU A 87 -2.43 5.65 -9.29
N SER A 88 -1.82 6.83 -9.38
CA SER A 88 -0.35 6.96 -9.38
C SER A 88 0.26 6.51 -8.06
N GLU A 89 -0.37 6.85 -6.93
CA GLU A 89 0.06 6.47 -5.59
C GLU A 89 0.02 4.95 -5.40
N ASP A 90 -1.11 4.31 -5.74
CA ASP A 90 -1.28 2.86 -5.64
C ASP A 90 -0.27 2.11 -6.51
N CYS A 91 -0.07 2.59 -7.75
CA CYS A 91 0.87 1.99 -8.69
C CYS A 91 2.32 2.13 -8.20
N ALA A 92 2.68 3.29 -7.65
CA ALA A 92 4.00 3.53 -7.08
C ALA A 92 4.25 2.70 -5.82
N LEU A 93 3.27 2.62 -4.92
CA LEU A 93 3.37 1.79 -3.72
C LEU A 93 3.47 0.30 -4.08
N ALA A 94 2.67 -0.18 -5.03
CA ALA A 94 2.80 -1.54 -5.55
C ALA A 94 4.20 -1.81 -6.12
N ALA A 95 4.78 -0.85 -6.84
CA ALA A 95 6.15 -0.96 -7.35
C ALA A 95 7.18 -1.07 -6.22
N ALA A 96 7.03 -0.28 -5.14
CA ALA A 96 7.90 -0.37 -3.96
C ALA A 96 7.83 -1.77 -3.31
N VAL A 97 6.61 -2.31 -3.15
CA VAL A 97 6.40 -3.65 -2.60
C VAL A 97 6.98 -4.73 -3.52
N PHE A 98 6.76 -4.65 -4.83
CA PHE A 98 7.36 -5.59 -5.77
C PHE A 98 8.89 -5.53 -5.75
N ALA A 99 9.49 -4.35 -5.69
CA ALA A 99 10.94 -4.19 -5.57
C ALA A 99 11.47 -4.85 -4.29
N LEU A 100 10.81 -4.61 -3.16
CA LEU A 100 11.17 -5.21 -1.87
C LEU A 100 11.02 -6.73 -1.89
N CYS A 101 9.88 -7.25 -2.36
CA CYS A 101 9.63 -8.69 -2.46
C CYS A 101 10.61 -9.37 -3.41
N GLY A 102 10.87 -8.76 -4.58
CA GLY A 102 11.82 -9.29 -5.55
C GLY A 102 13.20 -9.48 -4.97
N ARG A 103 13.67 -8.51 -4.18
CA ARG A 103 14.96 -8.60 -3.49
C ARG A 103 14.96 -9.65 -2.36
N ARG A 104 13.91 -9.64 -1.53
CA ARG A 104 13.82 -10.55 -0.37
C ARG A 104 13.66 -12.02 -0.78
N LEU A 105 12.95 -12.27 -1.87
CA LEU A 105 12.65 -13.62 -2.37
C LEU A 105 13.61 -14.07 -3.49
N GLY A 106 14.49 -13.20 -3.98
CA GLY A 106 15.35 -13.51 -5.12
C GLY A 106 14.60 -13.63 -6.46
N GLU A 107 13.40 -13.02 -6.58
CA GLU A 107 12.51 -13.18 -7.72
C GLU A 107 12.62 -12.01 -8.70
N SER A 108 13.41 -12.18 -9.75
CA SER A 108 13.66 -11.14 -10.77
C SER A 108 12.39 -10.62 -11.46
N ARG A 109 11.35 -11.46 -11.62
CA ARG A 109 10.07 -11.05 -12.21
C ARG A 109 9.39 -9.91 -11.44
N TYR A 110 9.55 -9.85 -10.13
CA TYR A 110 8.99 -8.76 -9.31
C TYR A 110 9.80 -7.47 -9.50
N ILE A 111 11.14 -7.58 -9.56
CA ILE A 111 11.99 -6.41 -9.88
C ILE A 111 11.61 -5.82 -11.25
N GLN A 112 11.45 -6.67 -12.26
CA GLN A 112 11.04 -6.23 -13.61
C GLN A 112 9.65 -5.59 -13.61
N ALA A 113 8.70 -6.12 -12.82
CA ALA A 113 7.38 -5.51 -12.68
C ALA A 113 7.47 -4.12 -12.05
N ALA A 114 8.27 -3.96 -10.98
CA ALA A 114 8.53 -2.68 -10.35
C ALA A 114 9.18 -1.67 -11.31
N GLN A 115 10.19 -2.10 -12.08
CA GLN A 115 10.86 -1.26 -13.08
C GLN A 115 9.91 -0.76 -14.16
N ARG A 116 9.02 -1.64 -14.68
CA ARG A 116 8.01 -1.22 -15.67
C ARG A 116 7.03 -0.21 -15.10
N ALA A 117 6.53 -0.43 -13.86
CA ALA A 117 5.61 0.49 -13.21
C ALA A 117 6.25 1.86 -12.96
N VAL A 118 7.45 1.88 -12.41
CA VAL A 118 8.22 3.11 -12.18
C VAL A 118 8.53 3.83 -13.48
N GLY A 119 8.96 3.10 -14.52
CA GLY A 119 9.25 3.68 -15.84
C GLY A 119 8.02 4.34 -16.47
N TYR A 120 6.85 3.72 -16.32
CA TYR A 120 5.58 4.31 -16.78
C TYR A 120 5.26 5.59 -16.00
N LEU A 121 5.32 5.55 -14.66
CA LEU A 121 5.04 6.73 -13.84
C LEU A 121 6.04 7.88 -14.09
N ALA A 122 7.32 7.56 -14.26
CA ALA A 122 8.35 8.55 -14.54
C ALA A 122 8.14 9.23 -15.92
N ALA A 123 7.62 8.50 -16.91
CA ALA A 123 7.30 9.05 -18.21
C ALA A 123 6.13 10.06 -18.18
N LEU A 124 5.28 10.00 -17.15
CA LEU A 124 4.20 10.96 -16.91
C LEU A 124 4.68 12.25 -16.22
N SER A 125 5.93 12.29 -15.73
CA SER A 125 6.53 13.48 -15.10
C SER A 125 6.84 14.57 -16.16
N PRO A 126 6.69 15.90 -15.86
CA PRO A 126 6.93 16.50 -14.54
C PRO A 126 5.72 16.62 -13.60
N ALA A 127 4.53 16.39 -14.07
CA ALA A 127 3.33 16.47 -13.23
C ALA A 127 2.71 15.08 -13.11
N LEU A 128 3.15 14.28 -12.13
CA LEU A 128 2.55 12.98 -11.85
C LEU A 128 1.11 13.20 -11.35
N PRO A 129 0.08 12.91 -12.16
CA PRO A 129 -1.29 13.10 -11.71
C PRO A 129 -1.64 12.08 -10.63
N PRO A 130 -2.55 12.41 -9.68
CA PRO A 130 -3.05 11.46 -8.70
C PRO A 130 -3.74 10.27 -9.38
N SER A 131 -4.36 10.49 -10.54
CA SER A 131 -4.91 9.44 -11.39
C SER A 131 -4.64 9.75 -12.85
N TYR A 132 -4.32 8.74 -13.64
CA TYR A 132 -4.18 8.83 -15.08
C TYR A 132 -5.33 8.10 -15.76
N SER A 133 -6.07 8.81 -16.61
CA SER A 133 -7.02 8.22 -17.56
C SER A 133 -6.58 8.62 -18.97
N PRO A 134 -6.46 7.68 -19.91
CA PRO A 134 -6.16 8.02 -21.30
C PRO A 134 -7.26 8.89 -21.97
N VAL A 135 -8.43 9.00 -21.33
CA VAL A 135 -9.59 9.75 -21.86
C VAL A 135 -9.66 11.17 -21.30
N SER A 136 -9.02 11.47 -20.19
CA SER A 136 -9.03 12.81 -19.58
C SER A 136 -7.64 13.19 -19.08
N ALA A 137 -6.91 13.92 -19.91
CA ALA A 137 -5.73 14.66 -19.46
C ALA A 137 -6.20 15.90 -18.65
N LEU A 138 -6.80 15.68 -17.50
CA LEU A 138 -7.06 16.75 -16.56
C LEU A 138 -5.73 17.15 -15.92
N ASN A 139 -5.46 18.45 -15.85
CA ASN A 139 -4.32 19.07 -15.19
C ASN A 139 -4.17 18.57 -13.75
N ALA A 140 -3.43 17.50 -13.59
CA ALA A 140 -3.29 16.88 -12.31
C ALA A 140 -1.93 17.25 -11.73
N GLN A 141 -1.97 18.02 -10.67
CA GLN A 141 -0.79 18.34 -9.87
C GLN A 141 -0.36 17.09 -9.11
N LEU A 142 0.96 16.92 -8.94
CA LEU A 142 1.54 15.90 -8.09
C LEU A 142 0.91 16.00 -6.68
N THR A 143 0.53 14.88 -6.10
CA THR A 143 0.13 14.81 -4.69
C THR A 143 1.31 14.35 -3.83
N CYS A 144 1.26 14.69 -2.54
CA CYS A 144 2.25 14.24 -1.57
C CYS A 144 2.39 12.71 -1.58
N GLY A 145 1.27 11.98 -1.59
CA GLY A 145 1.26 10.51 -1.59
C GLY A 145 1.91 9.92 -2.83
N ALA A 146 1.55 10.41 -4.02
CA ALA A 146 2.14 9.93 -5.27
C ALA A 146 3.66 10.20 -5.33
N GLY A 147 4.09 11.39 -4.88
CA GLY A 147 5.51 11.74 -4.82
C GLY A 147 6.29 10.89 -3.81
N ALA A 148 5.73 10.71 -2.62
CA ALA A 148 6.32 9.90 -1.56
C ALA A 148 6.43 8.42 -1.96
N ALA A 149 5.34 7.84 -2.49
CA ALA A 149 5.31 6.44 -2.92
C ALA A 149 6.27 6.17 -4.07
N LEU A 150 6.36 7.08 -5.05
CA LEU A 150 7.31 6.93 -6.15
C LEU A 150 8.76 7.10 -5.71
N ALA A 151 9.05 8.05 -4.81
CA ALA A 151 10.38 8.16 -4.23
C ALA A 151 10.77 6.89 -3.46
N LEU A 152 9.86 6.34 -2.67
CA LEU A 152 10.05 5.06 -1.96
C LEU A 152 10.33 3.91 -2.93
N ALA A 153 9.57 3.79 -4.02
CA ALA A 153 9.75 2.76 -5.05
C ALA A 153 11.14 2.87 -5.73
N LEU A 154 11.52 4.08 -6.12
CA LEU A 154 12.81 4.36 -6.75
C LEU A 154 13.97 4.04 -5.80
N LEU A 155 13.89 4.46 -4.53
CA LEU A 155 14.90 4.18 -3.53
C LEU A 155 15.00 2.67 -3.22
N THR A 156 13.86 1.96 -3.18
CA THR A 156 13.82 0.52 -2.96
C THR A 156 14.47 -0.24 -4.12
N LEU A 157 14.18 0.14 -5.37
CA LEU A 157 14.87 -0.40 -6.55
C LEU A 157 16.36 -0.09 -6.54
N GLY A 158 16.72 1.15 -6.21
CA GLY A 158 18.10 1.63 -6.20
C GLY A 158 18.97 1.10 -5.06
N GLN A 159 18.45 0.19 -4.22
CA GLN A 159 19.26 -0.53 -3.22
C GLN A 159 20.14 -1.63 -3.86
N ALA A 160 19.82 -2.08 -5.07
CA ALA A 160 20.71 -2.94 -5.85
C ALA A 160 21.78 -2.08 -6.55
N GLU A 161 23.01 -2.56 -6.55
CA GLU A 161 24.16 -1.77 -7.02
C GLU A 161 24.04 -1.46 -8.52
N GLU A 162 23.52 -2.41 -9.30
CA GLU A 162 23.29 -2.26 -10.74
C GLU A 162 22.19 -1.25 -11.08
N LEU A 163 21.39 -0.88 -10.09
CA LEU A 163 20.23 -0.01 -10.25
C LEU A 163 20.42 1.39 -9.61
N HIS A 164 21.68 1.84 -9.50
CA HIS A 164 22.04 3.11 -8.85
C HIS A 164 21.34 4.34 -9.45
N THR A 165 20.99 4.32 -10.74
CA THR A 165 20.25 5.42 -11.39
C THR A 165 18.85 5.64 -10.80
N TYR A 166 18.19 4.57 -10.34
CA TYR A 166 16.93 4.68 -9.60
C TYR A 166 17.14 5.35 -8.26
N ARG A 167 18.23 5.04 -7.55
CA ARG A 167 18.58 5.67 -6.28
C ARG A 167 18.72 7.18 -6.44
N GLU A 168 19.50 7.64 -7.42
CA GLU A 168 19.69 9.07 -7.67
C GLU A 168 18.37 9.77 -8.02
N SER A 169 17.53 9.12 -8.82
CA SER A 169 16.21 9.65 -9.17
C SER A 169 15.29 9.71 -7.94
N GLY A 170 15.33 8.68 -7.08
CA GLY A 170 14.58 8.63 -5.84
C GLY A 170 14.98 9.74 -4.86
N LEU A 171 16.29 9.98 -4.69
CA LEU A 171 16.79 11.05 -3.83
C LEU A 171 16.37 12.44 -4.31
N ARG A 172 16.44 12.68 -5.63
CA ARG A 172 15.97 13.96 -6.22
C ARG A 172 14.47 14.15 -6.02
N LEU A 173 13.66 13.11 -6.29
CA LEU A 173 12.22 13.18 -6.13
C LEU A 173 11.81 13.37 -4.67
N LEU A 174 12.47 12.67 -3.74
CA LEU A 174 12.24 12.85 -2.31
C LEU A 174 12.50 14.28 -1.87
N GLY A 175 13.64 14.88 -2.29
CA GLY A 175 13.94 16.28 -2.01
C GLY A 175 12.89 17.24 -2.57
N ALA A 176 12.46 17.02 -3.80
CA ALA A 176 11.39 17.81 -4.43
C ALA A 176 10.05 17.67 -3.70
N ALA A 177 9.70 16.44 -3.29
CA ALA A 177 8.46 16.18 -2.55
C ALA A 177 8.48 16.86 -1.16
N LEU A 178 9.56 16.74 -0.42
CA LEU A 178 9.72 17.43 0.86
C LEU A 178 9.59 18.95 0.67
N HIS A 179 10.29 19.52 -0.31
CA HIS A 179 10.21 20.96 -0.58
C HIS A 179 8.80 21.41 -0.94
N ALA A 180 8.11 20.68 -1.80
CA ALA A 180 6.78 21.09 -2.31
C ALA A 180 5.66 20.90 -1.27
N PHE A 181 5.73 19.85 -0.46
CA PHE A 181 4.58 19.39 0.33
C PHE A 181 4.70 19.64 1.83
N THR A 182 5.89 19.91 2.40
CA THR A 182 6.00 20.18 3.83
C THR A 182 5.84 21.67 4.13
N THR A 183 5.25 21.98 5.27
CA THR A 183 5.24 23.33 5.83
C THR A 183 6.62 23.71 6.35
N PRO A 184 6.90 24.98 6.68
CA PRO A 184 8.20 25.38 7.24
C PRO A 184 8.58 24.67 8.54
N ASP A 185 7.61 24.24 9.34
CA ASP A 185 7.78 23.43 10.54
C ASP A 185 7.82 21.91 10.28
N GLY A 186 7.77 21.48 9.00
CA GLY A 186 7.96 20.11 8.58
C GLY A 186 6.69 19.25 8.50
N LEU A 187 5.48 19.82 8.68
CA LEU A 187 4.25 19.07 8.58
C LEU A 187 3.92 18.75 7.11
N PRO A 188 3.76 17.47 6.71
CA PRO A 188 3.37 17.11 5.36
C PRO A 188 1.92 17.46 5.05
N MET A 189 1.67 17.97 3.86
CA MET A 189 0.35 18.39 3.37
C MET A 189 0.01 17.63 2.08
N HIS A 190 -1.26 17.35 1.83
CA HIS A 190 -1.68 16.62 0.61
C HIS A 190 -1.38 17.38 -0.69
N THR A 191 -1.47 18.72 -0.64
CA THR A 191 -1.27 19.60 -1.80
C THR A 191 0.01 20.41 -1.68
N PRO A 192 0.68 20.77 -2.79
CA PRO A 192 1.90 21.56 -2.76
C PRO A 192 1.64 22.99 -2.24
N GLN A 193 2.73 23.69 -1.91
CA GLN A 193 2.66 25.02 -1.31
C GLN A 193 2.09 26.09 -2.26
N ASP A 194 2.33 25.94 -3.54
CA ASP A 194 1.91 26.85 -4.61
C ASP A 194 0.57 26.48 -5.26
N ALA A 195 -0.11 25.44 -4.74
CA ALA A 195 -1.43 25.08 -5.25
C ALA A 195 -2.42 26.21 -5.02
N ALA A 196 -3.13 26.61 -6.08
CA ALA A 196 -4.26 27.54 -5.99
C ALA A 196 -5.37 26.87 -5.13
N ALA A 197 -5.50 27.30 -3.88
CA ALA A 197 -6.36 26.64 -2.93
C ALA A 197 -7.72 27.34 -2.82
N PHE A 198 -8.77 26.65 -3.28
CA PHE A 198 -10.14 26.97 -2.86
C PHE A 198 -10.39 26.52 -1.40
N PHE A 199 -9.61 25.58 -0.89
CA PHE A 199 -9.75 24.99 0.43
C PHE A 199 -8.42 25.07 1.20
N PRO A 200 -8.49 25.07 2.55
CA PRO A 200 -7.29 24.95 3.39
C PRO A 200 -6.50 23.69 3.01
N ARG A 201 -5.17 23.79 3.07
CA ARG A 201 -4.30 22.63 2.89
C ARG A 201 -4.53 21.63 4.04
N ILE A 202 -4.69 20.36 3.70
CA ILE A 202 -4.99 19.29 4.65
C ILE A 202 -3.70 18.54 4.97
N PRO A 203 -3.39 18.30 6.27
CA PRO A 203 -2.26 17.46 6.66
C PRO A 203 -2.35 16.05 6.09
N ALA A 204 -1.24 15.53 5.59
CA ALA A 204 -1.14 14.23 4.92
C ALA A 204 -0.63 13.13 5.88
N ILE A 205 -1.25 13.04 7.05
CA ILE A 205 -0.76 12.24 8.20
C ILE A 205 -1.66 11.08 8.60
N TRP A 206 -2.90 11.05 8.10
CA TRP A 206 -3.84 9.99 8.43
C TRP A 206 -3.78 8.85 7.41
N ASP A 207 -3.80 7.62 7.93
CA ASP A 207 -3.94 6.42 7.11
C ASP A 207 -5.38 6.29 6.59
N SER A 208 -5.51 5.74 5.40
CA SER A 208 -6.78 5.39 4.78
C SER A 208 -6.74 3.91 4.35
N GLU A 209 -7.08 3.60 3.10
CA GLU A 209 -6.83 2.29 2.50
C GLU A 209 -5.32 2.04 2.29
N LEU A 210 -4.55 3.12 2.20
CA LEU A 210 -3.09 3.12 2.08
C LEU A 210 -2.46 3.78 3.32
N PRO A 211 -1.18 3.50 3.61
CA PRO A 211 -0.41 4.27 4.59
C PRO A 211 -0.41 5.76 4.24
N SER A 212 -0.41 6.61 5.26
CA SER A 212 -0.38 8.06 5.05
C SER A 212 0.84 8.51 4.24
N PRO A 213 0.72 9.58 3.45
CA PRO A 213 1.87 10.14 2.74
C PRO A 213 3.04 10.48 3.66
N ALA A 214 2.77 10.90 4.89
CA ALA A 214 3.80 11.13 5.90
C ALA A 214 4.55 9.85 6.28
N ALA A 215 3.85 8.71 6.40
CA ALA A 215 4.48 7.41 6.64
C ALA A 215 5.38 7.00 5.46
N LEU A 216 4.91 7.19 4.23
CA LEU A 216 5.69 6.91 3.03
C LEU A 216 6.94 7.79 2.92
N LEU A 217 6.84 9.09 3.28
CA LEU A 217 7.99 9.99 3.34
C LEU A 217 9.01 9.54 4.39
N LEU A 218 8.57 9.11 5.58
CA LEU A 218 9.48 8.60 6.61
C LEU A 218 10.22 7.35 6.13
N HIS A 219 9.53 6.40 5.51
CA HIS A 219 10.19 5.22 4.94
C HIS A 219 11.18 5.60 3.82
N ALA A 220 10.83 6.55 2.97
CA ALA A 220 11.73 7.05 1.92
C ALA A 220 12.95 7.75 2.51
N LEU A 221 12.77 8.56 3.57
CA LEU A 221 13.86 9.21 4.31
C LEU A 221 14.80 8.18 4.96
N ALA A 222 14.24 7.10 5.52
CA ALA A 222 15.04 6.02 6.07
C ALA A 222 15.91 5.32 5.02
N LEU A 223 15.38 5.08 3.82
CA LEU A 223 16.16 4.53 2.72
C LEU A 223 17.22 5.53 2.19
N ALA A 224 16.85 6.81 2.12
CA ALA A 224 17.77 7.86 1.70
C ALA A 224 18.95 8.01 2.67
N ASP A 225 18.70 7.95 3.98
CA ASP A 225 19.73 7.98 5.02
C ASP A 225 20.66 6.77 4.93
N ALA A 226 20.10 5.57 4.68
CA ALA A 226 20.90 4.37 4.45
C ALA A 226 21.77 4.47 3.18
N CYS A 227 21.31 5.20 2.14
CA CYS A 227 22.06 5.41 0.90
C CYS A 227 23.13 6.49 1.04
N ARG A 228 22.85 7.55 1.80
CA ARG A 228 23.74 8.72 2.00
C ARG A 228 23.70 9.13 3.48
N PRO A 229 24.39 8.41 4.36
CA PRO A 229 24.53 8.80 5.75
C PRO A 229 25.09 10.24 5.87
N GLN A 230 24.67 10.97 6.88
CA GLN A 230 25.09 12.36 7.14
C GLN A 230 24.59 13.42 6.12
N ALA A 231 23.74 13.06 5.17
CA ALA A 231 23.11 14.02 4.27
C ALA A 231 21.89 14.75 4.88
N GLY A 232 21.63 14.59 6.18
CA GLY A 232 20.55 15.28 6.90
C GLY A 232 19.17 14.61 6.75
N TYR A 233 19.07 13.43 6.17
CA TYR A 233 17.78 12.74 6.00
C TYR A 233 17.17 12.29 7.33
N LYS A 234 17.99 11.88 8.28
CA LYS A 234 17.54 11.53 9.64
C LYS A 234 17.00 12.77 10.38
N ASP A 235 17.64 13.92 10.22
CA ASP A 235 17.17 15.18 10.81
C ASP A 235 15.84 15.60 10.17
N ALA A 236 15.69 15.49 8.83
CA ALA A 236 14.45 15.75 8.14
C ALA A 236 13.32 14.83 8.60
N ALA A 237 13.61 13.55 8.85
CA ALA A 237 12.64 12.60 9.40
C ALA A 237 12.22 12.98 10.83
N LEU A 238 13.16 13.43 11.66
CA LEU A 238 12.87 13.89 13.02
C LEU A 238 11.96 15.13 13.01
N VAL A 239 12.25 16.12 12.16
CA VAL A 239 11.44 17.34 11.99
C VAL A 239 10.01 16.96 11.55
N LEU A 240 9.89 16.12 10.55
CA LEU A 240 8.57 15.64 10.08
C LEU A 240 7.78 14.94 11.20
N TRP A 241 8.45 14.03 11.93
CA TRP A 241 7.81 13.34 13.05
C TRP A 241 7.40 14.30 14.17
N GLN A 242 8.24 15.26 14.54
CA GLN A 242 7.93 16.24 15.57
C GLN A 242 6.70 17.07 15.22
N ALA A 243 6.54 17.46 13.94
CA ALA A 243 5.38 18.18 13.46
C ALA A 243 4.11 17.33 13.44
N ALA A 244 4.22 16.03 13.13
CA ALA A 244 3.09 15.12 13.03
C ALA A 244 2.70 14.45 14.35
N ALA A 245 3.62 14.30 15.31
CA ALA A 245 3.41 13.57 16.57
C ALA A 245 2.22 14.07 17.41
N PRO A 246 1.90 15.38 17.51
CA PRO A 246 0.72 15.84 18.24
C PRO A 246 -0.59 15.23 17.73
N TYR A 247 -0.72 15.07 16.42
CA TYR A 247 -1.90 14.45 15.77
C TYR A 247 -1.93 12.93 16.02
N ALA A 248 -0.78 12.26 15.91
CA ALA A 248 -0.66 10.84 16.18
C ALA A 248 -1.01 10.49 17.63
N ARG A 249 -0.70 11.36 18.59
CA ARG A 249 -1.11 11.19 19.99
C ARG A 249 -2.61 11.31 20.19
N GLN A 250 -3.28 12.19 19.43
CA GLN A 250 -4.73 12.38 19.53
C GLN A 250 -5.52 11.25 18.84
N GLN A 251 -5.00 10.73 17.71
CA GLN A 251 -5.68 9.72 16.90
C GLN A 251 -4.70 8.58 16.50
N PRO A 252 -4.21 7.79 17.45
CA PRO A 252 -3.13 6.82 17.18
C PRO A 252 -3.54 5.73 16.18
N LEU A 253 -4.81 5.31 16.18
CA LEU A 253 -5.29 4.29 15.23
C LEU A 253 -5.37 4.82 13.79
N ALA A 254 -5.69 6.09 13.62
CA ALA A 254 -5.71 6.73 12.30
C ALA A 254 -4.31 7.10 11.78
N CYS A 255 -3.29 6.99 12.62
CA CYS A 255 -1.89 7.28 12.31
C CYS A 255 -0.97 6.07 12.56
N ALA A 256 -1.51 4.85 12.53
CA ALA A 256 -0.76 3.64 12.86
C ALA A 256 0.46 3.44 11.96
N GLY A 257 0.29 3.61 10.64
CA GLY A 257 1.37 3.53 9.68
C GLY A 257 2.44 4.62 9.88
N LEU A 258 2.03 5.84 10.25
CA LEU A 258 2.94 6.91 10.57
C LEU A 258 3.77 6.62 11.83
N ILE A 259 3.14 6.07 12.86
CA ILE A 259 3.83 5.68 14.12
C ILE A 259 4.83 4.55 13.84
N ASP A 260 4.44 3.54 13.08
CA ASP A 260 5.31 2.44 12.68
C ASP A 260 6.51 2.94 11.85
N ALA A 261 6.24 3.78 10.86
CA ALA A 261 7.29 4.38 10.03
C ALA A 261 8.26 5.24 10.85
N ALA A 262 7.77 6.02 11.81
CA ALA A 262 8.60 6.83 12.70
C ALA A 262 9.46 5.93 13.61
N HIS A 263 8.88 4.88 14.18
CA HIS A 263 9.63 3.91 14.97
C HIS A 263 10.74 3.27 14.14
N PHE A 264 10.42 2.78 12.95
CA PHE A 264 11.40 2.18 12.04
C PHE A 264 12.53 3.14 11.65
N THR A 265 12.20 4.41 11.38
CA THR A 265 13.16 5.40 10.85
C THR A 265 14.05 6.00 11.94
N LEU A 266 13.50 6.24 13.13
CA LEU A 266 14.16 6.98 14.20
C LEU A 266 14.78 6.08 15.28
N SER A 267 14.46 4.77 15.32
CA SER A 267 15.09 3.85 16.26
C SER A 267 16.60 3.72 15.99
N GLU A 268 17.40 3.74 17.05
CA GLU A 268 18.87 3.69 16.95
C GLU A 268 19.41 2.32 16.52
N SER A 269 18.61 1.27 16.66
CA SER A 269 19.01 -0.11 16.41
C SER A 269 18.67 -0.55 14.99
N ARG A 270 19.44 -0.16 14.01
CA ARG A 270 19.50 -0.85 12.73
C ARG A 270 20.57 -1.93 12.81
N GLU A 271 20.24 -3.07 13.37
CA GLU A 271 20.97 -4.29 13.01
C GLU A 271 20.78 -4.50 11.50
N ALA A 272 21.89 -4.44 10.76
CA ALA A 272 21.87 -4.77 9.34
C ALA A 272 21.28 -6.19 9.20
N PRO A 273 20.33 -6.41 8.26
CA PRO A 273 19.79 -7.74 8.06
C PRO A 273 20.93 -8.70 7.76
N PRO A 274 20.90 -9.93 8.30
CA PRO A 274 21.94 -10.91 8.08
C PRO A 274 22.14 -11.11 6.57
N ARG A 275 23.38 -11.03 6.12
CA ARG A 275 23.73 -11.31 4.71
C ARG A 275 23.31 -12.74 4.42
N PRO A 276 22.59 -13.03 3.34
CA PRO A 276 22.34 -14.41 2.93
C PRO A 276 23.67 -15.09 2.70
N GLN A 277 23.84 -16.26 3.36
CA GLN A 277 24.96 -17.18 3.13
C GLN A 277 24.82 -17.88 1.78
#